data_696732f932ac565b60e6c751715a17d0
#
_entry.id   696732f932ac565b60e6c751715a17d0
#
_cell.length_a   1.000
_cell.length_b   1.000
_cell.length_c   1.000
_cell.angle_alpha   90.00
_cell.angle_beta   90.00
_cell.angle_gamma   90.00
#
_symmetry.space_group_name_H-M   'P 1'
#
loop_
_entity.id
_entity.type
_entity.pdbx_description
1 polymer ?
#
loop_
_entity_poly.entity_id
_entity_poly.type
_entity_poly.pdbx_seq_one_letter_code
_entity_poly.pdbx_strand_id
1 'polypeptide(L)'
;MSQLPALLVAAIALVRDRRVLMVTARDRDVHYMPGGKIDRGESAAEAAAREAFEEVALELDPDGLVELFEVVVQAHGEPEGRLVRMRVFRAETDAAPAASAEVGELHWVTTADVDRCPPAGAEVLRRLAASGVID
;
A
#
# COMPACT_ATOMS: atom_id res chain seq x y z
N MET A 1 -25.87 -18.12 -0.79
CA MET A 1 -24.55 -18.10 -0.15
C MET A 1 -24.19 -16.68 0.24
N SER A 2 -23.83 -16.48 1.48
CA SER A 2 -23.33 -15.19 1.91
C SER A 2 -21.86 -15.06 1.53
N GLN A 3 -21.51 -13.91 0.97
CA GLN A 3 -20.11 -13.58 0.71
C GLN A 3 -19.54 -12.92 1.95
N LEU A 4 -18.27 -13.17 2.21
CA LEU A 4 -17.57 -12.45 3.27
C LEU A 4 -17.43 -10.97 2.87
N PRO A 5 -17.64 -10.04 3.83
CA PRO A 5 -17.42 -8.62 3.53
C PRO A 5 -15.98 -8.37 3.09
N ALA A 6 -15.80 -7.53 2.07
CA ALA A 6 -14.47 -7.16 1.63
C ALA A 6 -13.77 -6.28 2.67
N LEU A 7 -12.45 -6.44 2.77
CA LEU A 7 -11.63 -5.53 3.54
C LEU A 7 -11.39 -4.27 2.71
N LEU A 8 -11.74 -3.11 3.28
CA LEU A 8 -11.55 -1.82 2.60
C LEU A 8 -10.25 -1.19 3.10
N VAL A 9 -9.29 -1.04 2.19
CA VAL A 9 -7.92 -0.62 2.51
C VAL A 9 -7.53 0.54 1.61
N ALA A 10 -6.76 1.47 2.15
CA ALA A 10 -6.15 2.55 1.39
C ALA A 10 -4.64 2.50 1.60
N ALA A 11 -3.88 2.71 0.54
CA ALA A 11 -2.43 2.65 0.57
C ALA A 11 -1.83 3.77 -0.27
N ILE A 12 -0.58 4.13 0.04
CA ILE A 12 0.16 5.09 -0.76
C ILE A 12 1.16 4.40 -1.67
N ALA A 13 1.37 4.99 -2.84
CA ALA A 13 2.48 4.67 -3.73
C ALA A 13 3.42 5.87 -3.77
N LEU A 14 4.54 5.77 -3.07
CA LEU A 14 5.60 6.78 -3.11
C LEU A 14 6.68 6.25 -4.05
N VAL A 15 6.87 6.94 -5.17
CA VAL A 15 7.80 6.51 -6.22
C VAL A 15 9.01 7.43 -6.27
N ARG A 16 10.21 6.84 -6.25
CA ARG A 16 11.49 7.54 -6.42
C ARG A 16 12.44 6.66 -7.22
N ASP A 17 13.13 7.25 -8.18
CA ASP A 17 14.12 6.54 -9.00
C ASP A 17 13.58 5.25 -9.63
N ARG A 18 12.33 5.29 -10.10
CA ARG A 18 11.61 4.17 -10.74
C ARG A 18 11.44 2.97 -9.82
N ARG A 19 11.32 3.23 -8.52
CA ARG A 19 11.02 2.23 -7.48
C ARG A 19 9.92 2.76 -6.58
N VAL A 20 9.16 1.86 -5.98
CA VAL A 20 8.08 2.24 -5.06
C VAL A 20 8.40 1.76 -3.66
N LEU A 21 7.99 2.56 -2.67
CA LEU A 21 8.21 2.24 -1.26
C LEU A 21 7.28 1.11 -0.81
N MET A 22 7.88 0.09 -0.21
CA MET A 22 7.16 -0.96 0.51
C MET A 22 7.79 -1.16 1.89
N VAL A 23 7.06 -1.82 2.76
CA VAL A 23 7.48 -2.06 4.15
C VAL A 23 7.39 -3.54 4.49
N THR A 24 8.26 -3.99 5.39
CA THR A 24 8.11 -5.31 6.03
C THR A 24 7.89 -5.09 7.52
N ALA A 25 7.02 -5.89 8.12
CA ALA A 25 6.88 -5.90 9.56
C ALA A 25 8.17 -6.46 10.19
N ARG A 26 8.40 -6.13 11.47
CA ARG A 26 9.58 -6.59 12.18
C ARG A 26 9.67 -8.13 12.13
N ASP A 27 10.82 -8.64 11.73
CA ASP A 27 11.11 -10.08 11.62
C ASP A 27 10.23 -10.83 10.61
N ARG A 28 9.70 -10.11 9.61
CA ARG A 28 8.91 -10.67 8.53
C ARG A 28 9.51 -10.31 7.17
N ASP A 29 9.29 -11.19 6.18
CA ASP A 29 9.84 -11.01 4.83
C ASP A 29 8.80 -10.55 3.80
N VAL A 30 7.52 -10.50 4.18
CA VAL A 30 6.45 -10.13 3.26
C VAL A 30 6.42 -8.61 3.09
N HIS A 31 6.44 -8.18 1.83
CA HIS A 31 6.44 -6.75 1.49
C HIS A 31 5.03 -6.24 1.27
N TYR A 32 4.68 -5.15 1.96
CA TYR A 32 3.36 -4.52 1.87
C TYR A 32 3.48 -3.06 1.44
N MET A 33 2.46 -2.56 0.73
CA MET A 33 2.31 -1.12 0.54
C MET A 33 2.06 -0.46 1.89
N PRO A 34 2.63 0.74 2.14
CA PRO A 34 2.23 1.51 3.33
C PRO A 34 0.74 1.82 3.22
N GLY A 35 -0.03 1.39 4.21
CA GLY A 35 -1.48 1.55 4.19
C GLY A 35 -2.16 0.68 5.22
N GLY A 36 -3.47 0.72 5.25
CA GLY A 36 -4.26 -0.07 6.16
C GLY A 36 -5.75 0.14 5.98
N LYS A 37 -6.51 -0.37 6.93
CA LYS A 37 -7.98 -0.32 6.87
C LYS A 37 -8.48 1.11 6.96
N ILE A 38 -9.53 1.39 6.16
CA ILE A 38 -10.24 2.67 6.22
C ILE A 38 -11.16 2.63 7.44
N ASP A 39 -10.99 3.58 8.34
CA ASP A 39 -11.82 3.67 9.54
C ASP A 39 -13.18 4.29 9.20
N ARG A 40 -14.16 3.99 10.05
CA ARG A 40 -15.49 4.54 9.91
C ARG A 40 -15.46 6.06 9.98
N GLY A 41 -16.10 6.72 9.02
CA GLY A 41 -16.14 8.18 8.95
C GLY A 41 -14.93 8.82 8.28
N GLU A 42 -13.98 8.02 7.84
CA GLU A 42 -12.75 8.45 7.21
C GLU A 42 -12.85 8.23 5.70
N SER A 43 -12.35 9.19 4.90
CA SER A 43 -12.22 8.94 3.46
C SER A 43 -11.03 8.02 3.20
N ALA A 44 -11.00 7.43 2.01
CA ALA A 44 -9.86 6.59 1.63
C ALA A 44 -8.55 7.40 1.61
N ALA A 45 -8.56 8.63 1.12
CA ALA A 45 -7.38 9.48 1.12
C ALA A 45 -6.93 9.83 2.54
N GLU A 46 -7.87 10.10 3.44
CA GLU A 46 -7.56 10.35 4.85
C GLU A 46 -6.93 9.12 5.51
N ALA A 47 -7.46 7.93 5.21
CA ALA A 47 -6.91 6.68 5.72
C ALA A 47 -5.48 6.46 5.21
N ALA A 48 -5.25 6.68 3.90
CA ALA A 48 -3.93 6.52 3.31
C ALA A 48 -2.91 7.46 3.96
N ALA A 49 -3.29 8.72 4.18
CA ALA A 49 -2.41 9.71 4.81
C ALA A 49 -2.13 9.35 6.28
N ARG A 50 -3.14 8.91 7.02
CA ARG A 50 -2.99 8.50 8.43
C ARG A 50 -2.05 7.30 8.55
N GLU A 51 -2.27 6.27 7.74
CA GLU A 51 -1.43 5.08 7.77
C GLU A 51 0.01 5.38 7.35
N ALA A 52 0.21 6.27 6.37
CA ALA A 52 1.55 6.68 5.97
C ALA A 52 2.28 7.36 7.12
N PHE A 53 1.59 8.19 7.91
CA PHE A 53 2.19 8.81 9.08
C PHE A 53 2.54 7.76 10.15
N GLU A 54 1.61 6.85 10.43
CA GLU A 54 1.81 5.81 11.46
C GLU A 54 2.93 4.84 11.11
N GLU A 55 3.06 4.45 9.83
CA GLU A 55 3.99 3.41 9.42
C GLU A 55 5.34 3.93 8.96
N VAL A 56 5.37 5.04 8.24
CA VAL A 56 6.60 5.53 7.59
C VAL A 56 6.90 6.99 7.89
N ALA A 57 6.22 7.57 8.88
CA ALA A 57 6.47 8.92 9.40
C ALA A 57 6.37 10.04 8.33
N LEU A 58 5.53 9.85 7.34
CA LEU A 58 5.29 10.87 6.31
C LEU A 58 4.03 11.66 6.65
N GLU A 59 4.17 12.99 6.75
CA GLU A 59 3.03 13.88 6.89
C GLU A 59 2.53 14.26 5.51
N LEU A 60 1.38 13.70 5.11
CA LEU A 60 0.80 13.92 3.80
C LEU A 60 -0.55 14.61 3.95
N ASP A 61 -0.82 15.56 3.06
CA ASP A 61 -2.14 16.18 2.96
C ASP A 61 -3.04 15.24 2.16
N PRO A 62 -4.15 14.76 2.74
CA PRO A 62 -5.07 13.90 1.99
C PRO A 62 -5.56 14.50 0.67
N ASP A 63 -5.74 15.84 0.63
CA ASP A 63 -6.19 16.52 -0.57
C ASP A 63 -5.13 16.57 -1.67
N GLY A 64 -3.87 16.34 -1.31
CA GLY A 64 -2.77 16.28 -2.28
C GLY A 64 -2.51 14.90 -2.84
N LEU A 65 -3.19 13.88 -2.34
CA LEU A 65 -3.05 12.51 -2.84
C LEU A 65 -3.87 12.31 -4.11
N VAL A 66 -3.30 11.60 -5.08
CA VAL A 66 -3.97 11.32 -6.36
C VAL A 66 -4.31 9.84 -6.42
N GLU A 67 -5.61 9.53 -6.48
CA GLU A 67 -6.04 8.13 -6.62
C GLU A 67 -5.66 7.58 -7.99
N LEU A 68 -4.92 6.46 -8.02
CA LEU A 68 -4.46 5.83 -9.24
C LEU A 68 -5.41 4.73 -9.71
N PHE A 69 -5.77 3.83 -8.82
CA PHE A 69 -6.62 2.67 -9.14
C PHE A 69 -7.05 1.95 -7.86
N GLU A 70 -7.98 1.02 -8.02
CA GLU A 70 -8.38 0.10 -6.96
C GLU A 70 -8.00 -1.33 -7.38
N VAL A 71 -7.37 -2.06 -6.47
CA VAL A 71 -7.04 -3.47 -6.66
C VAL A 71 -8.03 -4.30 -5.85
N VAL A 72 -8.65 -5.30 -6.49
CA VAL A 72 -9.61 -6.19 -5.83
C VAL A 72 -9.13 -7.62 -6.03
N VAL A 73 -8.64 -8.25 -4.96
CA VAL A 73 -8.08 -9.60 -5.01
C VAL A 73 -8.37 -10.32 -3.69
N GLN A 74 -8.07 -11.63 -3.65
CA GLN A 74 -8.13 -12.40 -2.41
C GLN A 74 -7.23 -11.76 -1.35
N ALA A 75 -7.77 -11.53 -0.16
CA ALA A 75 -7.01 -10.95 0.94
C ALA A 75 -6.02 -11.96 1.51
N HIS A 76 -4.79 -11.53 1.70
CA HIS A 76 -3.72 -12.37 2.25
C HIS A 76 -3.99 -12.73 3.71
N GLY A 77 -3.86 -14.03 4.02
CA GLY A 77 -4.06 -14.51 5.39
C GLY A 77 -5.51 -14.60 5.83
N GLU A 78 -6.47 -14.38 4.92
CA GLU A 78 -7.89 -14.40 5.21
C GLU A 78 -8.55 -15.62 4.59
N PRO A 79 -9.74 -16.03 5.08
CA PRO A 79 -10.48 -17.16 4.51
C PRO A 79 -10.71 -16.98 3.01
N GLU A 80 -10.74 -18.09 2.29
CA GLU A 80 -11.04 -18.10 0.86
C GLU A 80 -12.37 -17.38 0.60
N GLY A 81 -12.36 -16.48 -0.36
CA GLY A 81 -13.52 -15.67 -0.71
C GLY A 81 -13.57 -14.31 -0.04
N ARG A 82 -12.73 -14.06 0.96
CA ARG A 82 -12.61 -12.70 1.49
C ARG A 82 -11.70 -11.89 0.59
N LEU A 83 -12.25 -10.86 -0.03
CA LEU A 83 -11.49 -9.97 -0.90
C LEU A 83 -10.94 -8.79 -0.11
N VAL A 84 -9.81 -8.24 -0.57
CA VAL A 84 -9.36 -6.91 -0.20
C VAL A 84 -9.65 -5.98 -1.37
N ARG A 85 -10.19 -4.82 -1.05
CA ARG A 85 -10.36 -3.71 -1.99
C ARG A 85 -9.40 -2.63 -1.56
N MET A 86 -8.29 -2.52 -2.27
CA MET A 86 -7.21 -1.58 -1.93
C MET A 86 -7.25 -0.42 -2.90
N ARG A 87 -7.53 0.76 -2.39
CA ARG A 87 -7.45 2.01 -3.16
C ARG A 87 -6.04 2.57 -3.00
N VAL A 88 -5.38 2.80 -4.13
CA VAL A 88 -3.97 3.20 -4.15
C VAL A 88 -3.86 4.65 -4.58
N PHE A 89 -3.18 5.45 -3.75
CA PHE A 89 -2.99 6.88 -3.95
C PHE A 89 -1.52 7.18 -4.17
N ARG A 90 -1.22 7.98 -5.20
CA ARG A 90 0.14 8.46 -5.39
C ARG A 90 0.41 9.61 -4.45
N ALA A 91 1.52 9.50 -3.72
CA ALA A 91 2.01 10.56 -2.85
C ALA A 91 3.23 11.22 -3.50
N GLU A 92 3.33 12.54 -3.40
CA GLU A 92 4.50 13.28 -3.84
C GLU A 92 5.03 14.07 -2.66
N THR A 93 6.26 13.77 -2.26
CA THR A 93 6.94 14.47 -1.17
C THR A 93 8.44 14.25 -1.30
N ASP A 94 9.22 15.23 -0.89
CA ASP A 94 10.67 15.14 -0.80
C ASP A 94 11.13 14.65 0.58
N ALA A 95 10.19 14.51 1.52
CA ALA A 95 10.52 14.06 2.86
C ALA A 95 11.03 12.62 2.85
N ALA A 96 12.01 12.33 3.70
CA ALA A 96 12.54 10.98 3.86
C ALA A 96 11.59 10.16 4.73
N PRO A 97 11.07 9.02 4.26
CA PRO A 97 10.31 8.13 5.12
C PRO A 97 11.21 7.50 6.18
N ALA A 98 10.63 7.12 7.30
CA ALA A 98 11.33 6.45 8.38
C ALA A 98 10.44 5.33 8.93
N ALA A 99 11.04 4.19 9.23
CA ALA A 99 10.29 3.05 9.77
C ALA A 99 9.78 3.38 11.18
N SER A 100 8.51 3.09 11.44
CA SER A 100 7.92 3.17 12.76
C SER A 100 8.30 1.93 13.59
N ALA A 101 7.88 1.90 14.86
CA ALA A 101 8.17 0.76 15.74
C ALA A 101 7.55 -0.56 15.25
N GLU A 102 6.42 -0.51 14.53
CA GLU A 102 5.72 -1.70 14.01
C GLU A 102 6.29 -2.16 12.67
N VAL A 103 6.89 -1.24 11.91
CA VAL A 103 7.51 -1.50 10.62
C VAL A 103 8.98 -1.78 10.86
N GLY A 104 9.45 -2.96 10.45
CA GLY A 104 10.85 -3.34 10.64
C GLY A 104 11.76 -2.61 9.67
N GLU A 105 11.44 -2.65 8.38
CA GLU A 105 12.32 -2.08 7.34
C GLU A 105 11.53 -1.44 6.21
N LEU A 106 12.16 -0.47 5.57
CA LEU A 106 11.67 0.16 4.34
C LEU A 106 12.42 -0.43 3.15
N HIS A 107 11.71 -0.62 2.05
CA HIS A 107 12.28 -1.16 0.82
C HIS A 107 11.83 -0.33 -0.38
N TRP A 108 12.74 -0.11 -1.30
CA TRP A 108 12.44 0.50 -2.60
C TRP A 108 12.45 -0.61 -3.64
N VAL A 109 11.30 -0.92 -4.19
CA VAL A 109 11.09 -2.16 -4.95
C VAL A 109 10.63 -1.90 -6.37
N THR A 110 10.80 -2.95 -7.19
CA THR A 110 10.33 -2.99 -8.58
C THR A 110 9.53 -4.27 -8.80
N THR A 111 9.15 -4.56 -10.04
CA THR A 111 8.47 -5.82 -10.37
C THR A 111 9.33 -7.06 -10.09
N ALA A 112 10.65 -6.89 -9.92
CA ALA A 112 11.51 -8.00 -9.51
C ALA A 112 11.12 -8.57 -8.14
N ASP A 113 10.37 -7.79 -7.35
CA ASP A 113 10.00 -8.16 -5.98
C ASP A 113 8.56 -8.69 -5.85
N VAL A 114 7.87 -8.94 -6.96
CA VAL A 114 6.45 -9.38 -6.92
C VAL A 114 6.25 -10.64 -6.10
N ASP A 115 7.22 -11.55 -6.11
CA ASP A 115 7.12 -12.82 -5.37
C ASP A 115 7.23 -12.65 -3.85
N ARG A 116 7.64 -11.46 -3.41
CA ARG A 116 7.73 -11.14 -1.98
C ARG A 116 6.47 -10.49 -1.45
N CYS A 117 5.49 -10.24 -2.31
CA CYS A 117 4.29 -9.48 -1.99
C CYS A 117 3.06 -10.39 -1.93
N PRO A 118 2.07 -10.04 -1.08
CA PRO A 118 0.73 -10.61 -1.21
C PRO A 118 0.12 -10.24 -2.57
N PRO A 119 -0.96 -10.91 -2.98
CA PRO A 119 -1.58 -10.65 -4.29
C PRO A 119 -1.88 -9.18 -4.57
N ALA A 120 -2.36 -8.43 -3.58
CA ALA A 120 -2.67 -7.00 -3.77
C ALA A 120 -1.42 -6.19 -4.10
N GLY A 121 -0.35 -6.36 -3.32
CA GLY A 121 0.91 -5.65 -3.56
C GLY A 121 1.54 -6.03 -4.89
N ALA A 122 1.53 -7.32 -5.23
CA ALA A 122 2.05 -7.79 -6.50
C ALA A 122 1.31 -7.14 -7.68
N GLU A 123 -0.01 -7.03 -7.59
CA GLU A 123 -0.81 -6.39 -8.63
C GLU A 123 -0.50 -4.89 -8.74
N VAL A 124 -0.29 -4.21 -7.61
CA VAL A 124 0.12 -2.80 -7.63
C VAL A 124 1.43 -2.63 -8.40
N LEU A 125 2.43 -3.48 -8.11
CA LEU A 125 3.72 -3.41 -8.81
C LEU A 125 3.55 -3.59 -10.32
N ARG A 126 2.74 -4.55 -10.75
CA ARG A 126 2.49 -4.78 -12.17
C ARG A 126 1.83 -3.58 -12.82
N ARG A 127 0.83 -2.96 -12.18
CA ARG A 127 0.13 -1.80 -12.73
C ARG A 127 1.02 -0.57 -12.80
N LEU A 128 1.84 -0.33 -11.77
CA LEU A 128 2.79 0.78 -11.79
C LEU A 128 3.82 0.62 -12.90
N ALA A 129 4.33 -0.60 -13.10
CA ALA A 129 5.27 -0.88 -14.19
C ALA A 129 4.60 -0.71 -15.56
N ALA A 130 3.35 -1.18 -15.71
CA ALA A 130 2.61 -1.05 -16.96
C ALA A 130 2.36 0.42 -17.33
N SER A 131 2.22 1.30 -16.33
CA SER A 131 2.07 2.74 -16.55
C SER A 131 3.42 3.47 -16.70
N GLY A 132 4.53 2.75 -16.59
CA GLY A 132 5.86 3.30 -16.83
C GLY A 132 6.48 4.06 -15.67
N VAL A 133 5.90 4.01 -14.46
CA VAL A 133 6.42 4.78 -13.33
C VAL A 133 7.46 4.01 -12.51
N ILE A 134 7.48 2.70 -12.59
CA ILE A 134 8.55 1.87 -11.98
C ILE A 134 9.09 0.86 -13.00
N ASP A 135 10.22 0.27 -12.68
CA ASP A 135 10.80 -0.84 -13.45
C ASP A 135 10.15 -2.17 -13.11
#